data_abbf97dc9a3a3a3d0a1c16d0d46bd6e5
#
_entry.id   abbf97dc9a3a3a3d0a1c16d0d46bd6e5
#
_cell.length_a   1.000
_cell.length_b   1.000
_cell.length_c   1.000
_cell.angle_alpha   90.00
_cell.angle_beta   90.00
_cell.angle_gamma   90.00
#
_symmetry.space_group_name_H-M   'P 1'
#
loop_
_entity.id
_entity.type
_entity.pdbx_description
1 polymer ?
#
loop_
_entity_poly.entity_id
_entity_poly.type
_entity_poly.pdbx_seq_one_letter_code
_entity_poly.pdbx_strand_id
1 'polypeptide(L)'
;MPPKPKFTRGEIVAAALELVSEKGMSALTSRDLGARLGSSARPIFTVFNSMEEVQEAVRDAAMKRFESYAEKAVHYTPVFKQVGMQMILFAKEEPMLYQLGFMTNNHNVQSFDDIYERLGNVAYQCLDVIQRDYGLTEREARILFEHVWIHTFGIGALCATGMCNFSEKQIIEMLGHDFVAMMMLTKSGKMNQPTVHPVQNTEE
;
A
#
# COMPACT_ATOMS: atom_id res chain seq x y z
N MET A 1 -4.20 -19.41 38.49
CA MET A 1 -4.08 -19.15 37.04
C MET A 1 -4.76 -17.82 36.75
N PRO A 2 -4.15 -16.89 36.03
CA PRO A 2 -4.86 -15.71 35.59
C PRO A 2 -6.04 -16.11 34.71
N PRO A 3 -7.19 -15.43 34.79
CA PRO A 3 -8.35 -15.75 33.99
C PRO A 3 -8.03 -15.64 32.48
N LYS A 4 -8.50 -16.60 31.69
CA LYS A 4 -8.32 -16.61 30.24
C LYS A 4 -8.96 -15.34 29.63
N PRO A 5 -8.28 -14.61 28.73
CA PRO A 5 -8.87 -13.47 28.05
C PRO A 5 -10.21 -13.84 27.37
N LYS A 6 -11.19 -12.94 27.43
CA LYS A 6 -12.52 -13.15 26.81
C LYS A 6 -12.42 -13.22 25.29
N PHE A 7 -11.47 -12.48 24.70
CA PHE A 7 -11.18 -12.46 23.27
C PHE A 7 -9.69 -12.69 23.03
N THR A 8 -9.36 -13.31 21.92
CA THR A 8 -7.99 -13.43 21.42
C THR A 8 -7.55 -12.14 20.74
N ARG A 9 -6.24 -11.95 20.58
CA ARG A 9 -5.67 -10.83 19.82
C ARG A 9 -6.24 -10.78 18.39
N GLY A 10 -6.34 -11.93 17.73
CA GLY A 10 -6.87 -12.04 16.37
C GLY A 10 -8.33 -11.62 16.26
N GLU A 11 -9.19 -12.01 17.19
CA GLU A 11 -10.62 -11.61 17.21
C GLU A 11 -10.78 -10.10 17.39
N ILE A 12 -9.97 -9.49 18.26
CA ILE A 12 -9.99 -8.03 18.47
C ILE A 12 -9.53 -7.32 17.22
N VAL A 13 -8.43 -7.76 16.60
CA VAL A 13 -7.90 -7.14 15.35
C VAL A 13 -8.88 -7.29 14.20
N ALA A 14 -9.50 -8.47 14.04
CA ALA A 14 -10.50 -8.69 13.00
C ALA A 14 -11.70 -7.74 13.15
N ALA A 15 -12.27 -7.63 14.35
CA ALA A 15 -13.37 -6.73 14.63
C ALA A 15 -12.97 -5.24 14.43
N ALA A 16 -11.74 -4.87 14.79
CA ALA A 16 -11.21 -3.53 14.60
C ALA A 16 -10.98 -3.22 13.10
N LEU A 17 -10.45 -4.17 12.32
CA LEU A 17 -10.26 -4.04 10.88
C LEU A 17 -11.58 -3.82 10.14
N GLU A 18 -12.61 -4.59 10.48
CA GLU A 18 -13.94 -4.40 9.91
C GLU A 18 -14.54 -3.04 10.28
N LEU A 19 -14.37 -2.58 11.52
CA LEU A 19 -14.84 -1.26 11.96
C LEU A 19 -14.16 -0.14 11.17
N VAL A 20 -12.85 -0.27 10.94
CA VAL A 20 -12.08 0.70 10.14
C VAL A 20 -12.46 0.63 8.66
N SER A 21 -12.66 -0.55 8.10
CA SER A 21 -13.11 -0.71 6.70
C SER A 21 -14.45 -0.02 6.45
N GLU A 22 -15.39 -0.11 7.41
CA GLU A 22 -16.71 0.51 7.29
C GLU A 22 -16.73 2.02 7.55
N LYS A 23 -15.95 2.51 8.53
CA LYS A 23 -16.13 3.86 9.10
C LYS A 23 -14.84 4.69 9.16
N GLY A 24 -13.72 4.11 8.74
CA GLY A 24 -12.41 4.75 8.82
C GLY A 24 -11.78 4.71 10.21
N MET A 25 -10.53 5.15 10.27
CA MET A 25 -9.70 5.05 11.47
C MET A 25 -10.21 5.89 12.65
N SER A 26 -10.90 7.01 12.38
CA SER A 26 -11.48 7.87 13.41
C SER A 26 -12.57 7.19 14.24
N ALA A 27 -13.21 6.15 13.69
CA ALA A 27 -14.21 5.34 14.40
C ALA A 27 -13.59 4.27 15.31
N LEU A 28 -12.28 4.02 15.23
CA LEU A 28 -11.61 3.02 16.05
C LEU A 28 -11.36 3.56 17.47
N THR A 29 -12.43 3.56 18.27
CA THR A 29 -12.37 3.87 19.70
C THR A 29 -12.52 2.58 20.51
N SER A 30 -12.03 2.58 21.75
CA SER A 30 -12.21 1.43 22.67
C SER A 30 -13.68 1.12 22.94
N ARG A 31 -14.54 2.16 22.94
CA ARG A 31 -15.99 2.02 23.12
C ARG A 31 -16.64 1.35 21.92
N ASP A 32 -16.37 1.83 20.71
CA ASP A 32 -17.00 1.29 19.51
C ASP A 32 -16.49 -0.10 19.18
N LEU A 33 -15.20 -0.37 19.40
CA LEU A 33 -14.63 -1.70 19.29
C LEU A 33 -15.21 -2.66 20.34
N GLY A 34 -15.38 -2.22 21.59
CA GLY A 34 -16.06 -2.98 22.63
C GLY A 34 -17.50 -3.34 22.25
N ALA A 35 -18.25 -2.36 21.74
CA ALA A 35 -19.63 -2.56 21.26
C ALA A 35 -19.69 -3.56 20.10
N ARG A 36 -18.75 -3.46 19.12
CA ARG A 36 -18.67 -4.41 17.99
C ARG A 36 -18.37 -5.85 18.46
N LEU A 37 -17.55 -6.01 19.49
CA LEU A 37 -17.27 -7.30 20.13
C LEU A 37 -18.40 -7.81 21.04
N GLY A 38 -19.52 -7.10 21.13
CA GLY A 38 -20.63 -7.45 22.03
C GLY A 38 -20.22 -7.40 23.52
N SER A 39 -19.34 -6.43 23.87
CA SER A 39 -18.74 -6.30 25.21
C SER A 39 -18.47 -4.84 25.59
N SER A 40 -17.96 -4.63 26.81
CA SER A 40 -17.33 -3.39 27.18
C SER A 40 -15.90 -3.31 26.61
N ALA A 41 -15.25 -2.13 26.74
CA ALA A 41 -13.85 -1.93 26.34
C ALA A 41 -12.84 -2.74 27.19
N ARG A 42 -13.20 -3.11 28.44
CA ARG A 42 -12.26 -3.72 29.39
C ARG A 42 -11.55 -4.98 28.87
N PRO A 43 -12.21 -5.95 28.20
CA PRO A 43 -11.53 -7.12 27.65
C PRO A 43 -10.45 -6.81 26.60
N ILE A 44 -10.55 -5.70 25.88
CA ILE A 44 -9.53 -5.30 24.90
C ILE A 44 -8.20 -5.08 25.60
N PHE A 45 -8.23 -4.38 26.74
CA PHE A 45 -7.04 -4.05 27.53
C PHE A 45 -6.52 -5.22 28.40
N THR A 46 -7.12 -6.41 28.31
CA THR A 46 -6.49 -7.64 28.82
C THR A 46 -5.53 -8.27 27.81
N VAL A 47 -5.55 -7.83 26.56
CA VAL A 47 -4.77 -8.35 25.44
C VAL A 47 -3.83 -7.31 24.84
N PHE A 48 -4.27 -6.06 24.81
CA PHE A 48 -3.51 -4.89 24.32
C PHE A 48 -3.23 -3.93 25.47
N ASN A 49 -2.08 -3.28 25.45
CA ASN A 49 -1.71 -2.31 26.48
C ASN A 49 -2.36 -0.95 26.25
N SER A 50 -2.65 -0.59 24.99
CA SER A 50 -3.24 0.69 24.62
C SER A 50 -4.03 0.61 23.31
N MET A 51 -4.76 1.67 22.97
CA MET A 51 -5.43 1.77 21.65
C MET A 51 -4.42 1.99 20.52
N GLU A 52 -3.28 2.59 20.79
CA GLU A 52 -2.19 2.75 19.82
C GLU A 52 -1.67 1.38 19.37
N GLU A 53 -1.52 0.43 20.31
CA GLU A 53 -1.13 -0.95 19.96
C GLU A 53 -2.21 -1.66 19.12
N VAL A 54 -3.50 -1.40 19.40
CA VAL A 54 -4.60 -1.90 18.55
C VAL A 54 -4.51 -1.28 17.16
N GLN A 55 -4.30 0.04 17.06
CA GLN A 55 -4.19 0.74 15.79
C GLN A 55 -3.04 0.21 14.94
N GLU A 56 -1.88 -0.06 15.55
CA GLU A 56 -0.74 -0.65 14.85
C GLU A 56 -1.07 -2.04 14.31
N ALA A 57 -1.66 -2.91 15.14
CA ALA A 57 -2.10 -4.23 14.72
C ALA A 57 -3.15 -4.19 13.58
N VAL A 58 -3.99 -3.16 13.53
CA VAL A 58 -4.96 -2.96 12.44
C VAL A 58 -4.26 -2.48 11.16
N ARG A 59 -3.21 -1.63 11.25
CA ARG A 59 -2.40 -1.27 10.08
C ARG A 59 -1.72 -2.49 9.47
N ASP A 60 -1.12 -3.35 10.30
CA ASP A 60 -0.52 -4.60 9.85
C ASP A 60 -1.55 -5.52 9.18
N ALA A 61 -2.76 -5.61 9.75
CA ALA A 61 -3.84 -6.38 9.17
C ALA A 61 -4.34 -5.81 7.84
N ALA A 62 -4.37 -4.48 7.68
CA ALA A 62 -4.70 -3.83 6.41
C ALA A 62 -3.64 -4.13 5.33
N MET A 63 -2.35 -4.13 5.68
CA MET A 63 -1.28 -4.53 4.75
C MET A 63 -1.39 -5.99 4.34
N LYS A 64 -1.68 -6.92 5.27
CA LYS A 64 -1.96 -8.33 4.94
C LYS A 64 -3.19 -8.48 4.05
N ARG A 65 -4.19 -7.62 4.21
CA ARG A 65 -5.35 -7.60 3.32
C ARG A 65 -4.92 -7.21 1.90
N PHE A 66 -4.06 -6.18 1.75
CA PHE A 66 -3.47 -5.83 0.47
C PHE A 66 -2.63 -6.98 -0.13
N GLU A 67 -1.80 -7.66 0.67
CA GLU A 67 -1.04 -8.83 0.20
C GLU A 67 -1.96 -9.87 -0.45
N SER A 68 -3.15 -10.11 0.12
CA SER A 68 -4.13 -11.04 -0.46
C SER A 68 -4.70 -10.60 -1.82
N TYR A 69 -4.66 -9.30 -2.14
CA TYR A 69 -4.96 -8.78 -3.48
C TYR A 69 -3.77 -9.00 -4.41
N ALA A 70 -2.56 -8.66 -3.96
CA ALA A 70 -1.33 -8.81 -4.75
C ALA A 70 -1.04 -10.28 -5.12
N GLU A 71 -1.33 -11.24 -4.24
CA GLU A 71 -1.20 -12.67 -4.50
C GLU A 71 -2.01 -13.13 -5.72
N LYS A 72 -3.14 -12.51 -6.00
CA LYS A 72 -3.94 -12.82 -7.20
C LYS A 72 -3.20 -12.49 -8.50
N ALA A 73 -2.24 -11.56 -8.44
CA ALA A 73 -1.49 -11.11 -9.61
C ALA A 73 -0.55 -12.20 -10.17
N VAL A 74 -0.09 -13.16 -9.35
CA VAL A 74 0.85 -14.22 -9.78
C VAL A 74 0.25 -15.13 -10.85
N HIS A 75 -1.07 -15.17 -10.96
CA HIS A 75 -1.80 -15.99 -11.95
C HIS A 75 -1.93 -15.30 -13.34
N TYR A 76 -1.42 -14.09 -13.49
CA TYR A 76 -1.57 -13.29 -14.71
C TYR A 76 -0.20 -12.87 -15.27
N THR A 77 -0.17 -12.62 -16.58
CA THR A 77 1.04 -12.13 -17.28
C THR A 77 0.73 -10.80 -17.97
N PRO A 78 1.56 -9.80 -17.82
CA PRO A 78 2.77 -9.70 -16.98
C PRO A 78 2.42 -9.47 -15.50
N VAL A 79 3.08 -10.21 -14.61
CA VAL A 79 2.82 -10.19 -13.16
C VAL A 79 2.94 -8.78 -12.58
N PHE A 80 4.00 -8.05 -12.91
CA PHE A 80 4.26 -6.72 -12.37
C PHE A 80 3.11 -5.73 -12.66
N LYS A 81 2.56 -5.74 -13.88
CA LYS A 81 1.40 -4.93 -14.24
C LYS A 81 0.18 -5.30 -13.39
N GLN A 82 -0.01 -6.60 -13.16
CA GLN A 82 -1.17 -7.07 -12.39
C GLN A 82 -1.08 -6.69 -10.91
N VAL A 83 0.12 -6.66 -10.32
CA VAL A 83 0.29 -6.15 -8.94
C VAL A 83 -0.18 -4.69 -8.84
N GLY A 84 0.19 -3.83 -9.79
CA GLY A 84 -0.31 -2.45 -9.85
C GLY A 84 -1.83 -2.37 -9.99
N MET A 85 -2.42 -3.20 -10.87
CA MET A 85 -3.88 -3.30 -11.01
C MET A 85 -4.56 -3.74 -9.72
N GLN A 86 -4.01 -4.74 -9.00
CA GLN A 86 -4.55 -5.20 -7.72
C GLN A 86 -4.44 -4.13 -6.62
N MET A 87 -3.38 -3.33 -6.61
CA MET A 87 -3.24 -2.20 -5.68
C MET A 87 -4.34 -1.16 -5.89
N ILE A 88 -4.66 -0.82 -7.15
CA ILE A 88 -5.73 0.13 -7.45
C ILE A 88 -7.11 -0.49 -7.18
N LEU A 89 -7.29 -1.78 -7.45
CA LEU A 89 -8.52 -2.50 -7.09
C LEU A 89 -8.76 -2.47 -5.59
N PHE A 90 -7.72 -2.73 -4.78
CA PHE A 90 -7.78 -2.59 -3.32
C PHE A 90 -8.17 -1.17 -2.90
N ALA A 91 -7.62 -0.13 -3.55
CA ALA A 91 -7.99 1.25 -3.28
C ALA A 91 -9.47 1.57 -3.59
N LYS A 92 -10.06 0.90 -4.59
CA LYS A 92 -11.48 1.07 -4.98
C LYS A 92 -12.44 0.27 -4.10
N GLU A 93 -12.07 -0.96 -3.75
CA GLU A 93 -12.94 -1.87 -2.98
C GLU A 93 -12.83 -1.64 -1.47
N GLU A 94 -11.64 -1.28 -0.99
CA GLU A 94 -11.32 -1.11 0.44
C GLU A 94 -10.69 0.27 0.70
N PRO A 95 -11.35 1.39 0.34
CA PRO A 95 -10.73 2.71 0.35
C PRO A 95 -10.21 3.13 1.72
N MET A 96 -10.91 2.79 2.80
CA MET A 96 -10.48 3.11 4.17
C MET A 96 -9.24 2.33 4.58
N LEU A 97 -9.12 1.07 4.15
CA LEU A 97 -7.94 0.26 4.41
C LEU A 97 -6.74 0.69 3.55
N TYR A 98 -6.99 1.09 2.30
CA TYR A 98 -5.95 1.69 1.45
C TYR A 98 -5.39 2.97 2.08
N GLN A 99 -6.27 3.88 2.52
CA GLN A 99 -5.85 5.11 3.21
C GLN A 99 -5.06 4.78 4.48
N LEU A 100 -5.52 3.84 5.28
CA LEU A 100 -4.82 3.41 6.48
C LEU A 100 -3.44 2.83 6.17
N GLY A 101 -3.36 1.92 5.20
CA GLY A 101 -2.14 1.23 4.83
C GLY A 101 -1.10 2.12 4.17
N PHE A 102 -1.52 3.03 3.27
CA PHE A 102 -0.63 3.75 2.39
C PHE A 102 -0.59 5.26 2.59
N MET A 103 -1.64 5.89 3.15
CA MET A 103 -1.76 7.34 3.19
C MET A 103 -1.64 7.93 4.60
N THR A 104 -1.64 7.10 5.66
CA THR A 104 -1.42 7.60 7.01
C THR A 104 0.06 7.85 7.26
N ASN A 105 0.35 8.95 7.97
CA ASN A 105 1.72 9.26 8.37
C ASN A 105 2.28 8.13 9.24
N ASN A 106 3.34 7.50 8.76
CA ASN A 106 4.13 6.55 9.52
C ASN A 106 5.52 7.15 9.68
N HIS A 107 5.85 7.60 10.87
CA HIS A 107 7.13 8.23 11.18
C HIS A 107 8.35 7.34 10.90
N ASN A 108 8.13 6.04 10.67
CA ASN A 108 9.17 5.08 10.37
C ASN A 108 9.46 4.92 8.87
N VAL A 109 8.66 5.55 7.97
CA VAL A 109 8.87 5.48 6.52
C VAL A 109 9.50 6.79 6.06
N GLN A 110 10.78 6.76 5.70
CA GLN A 110 11.55 7.92 5.26
C GLN A 110 12.21 7.71 3.88
N SER A 111 12.23 6.48 3.40
CA SER A 111 12.89 6.08 2.15
C SER A 111 12.10 5.02 1.39
N PHE A 112 12.52 4.74 0.16
CA PHE A 112 11.97 3.59 -0.58
C PHE A 112 12.37 2.25 0.02
N ASP A 113 13.48 2.15 0.73
CA ASP A 113 13.86 0.91 1.42
C ASP A 113 12.83 0.58 2.52
N ASP A 114 12.36 1.58 3.27
CA ASP A 114 11.28 1.39 4.25
C ASP A 114 9.96 0.96 3.57
N ILE A 115 9.69 1.46 2.36
CA ILE A 115 8.53 1.04 1.55
C ILE A 115 8.68 -0.42 1.11
N TYR A 116 9.87 -0.84 0.67
CA TYR A 116 10.13 -2.24 0.32
C TYR A 116 9.90 -3.16 1.51
N GLU A 117 10.41 -2.81 2.69
CA GLU A 117 10.17 -3.58 3.92
C GLU A 117 8.68 -3.68 4.24
N ARG A 118 7.94 -2.58 4.09
CA ARG A 118 6.51 -2.54 4.37
C ARG A 118 5.68 -3.35 3.37
N LEU A 119 6.05 -3.36 2.10
CA LEU A 119 5.42 -4.18 1.06
C LEU A 119 5.84 -5.65 1.16
N GLY A 120 6.93 -5.94 1.87
CA GLY A 120 7.42 -7.29 2.13
C GLY A 120 7.66 -8.09 0.85
N ASN A 121 7.22 -9.33 0.83
CA ASN A 121 7.44 -10.25 -0.29
C ASN A 121 6.91 -9.73 -1.63
N VAL A 122 5.84 -8.93 -1.61
CA VAL A 122 5.26 -8.37 -2.86
C VAL A 122 6.28 -7.52 -3.61
N ALA A 123 7.02 -6.65 -2.90
CA ALA A 123 8.03 -5.79 -3.54
C ALA A 123 9.19 -6.62 -4.11
N TYR A 124 9.72 -7.54 -3.33
CA TYR A 124 10.84 -8.39 -3.77
C TYR A 124 10.47 -9.27 -4.96
N GLN A 125 9.28 -9.87 -4.96
CA GLN A 125 8.77 -10.62 -6.12
C GLN A 125 8.63 -9.74 -7.37
N CYS A 126 8.16 -8.49 -7.21
CA CYS A 126 8.13 -7.54 -8.32
C CYS A 126 9.51 -7.24 -8.88
N LEU A 127 10.51 -7.01 -8.01
CA LEU A 127 11.89 -6.75 -8.44
C LEU A 127 12.48 -7.94 -9.19
N ASP A 128 12.28 -9.17 -8.70
CA ASP A 128 12.73 -10.40 -9.37
C ASP A 128 12.10 -10.56 -10.75
N VAL A 129 10.78 -10.33 -10.85
CA VAL A 129 10.04 -10.39 -12.11
C VAL A 129 10.54 -9.33 -13.10
N ILE A 130 10.76 -8.10 -12.65
CA ILE A 130 11.26 -7.02 -13.49
C ILE A 130 12.65 -7.36 -14.03
N GLN A 131 13.57 -7.86 -13.19
CA GLN A 131 14.91 -8.26 -13.63
C GLN A 131 14.84 -9.38 -14.65
N ARG A 132 14.11 -10.45 -14.35
CA ARG A 132 14.01 -11.65 -15.17
C ARG A 132 13.32 -11.39 -16.52
N ASP A 133 12.15 -10.74 -16.48
CA ASP A 133 11.28 -10.64 -17.67
C ASP A 133 11.72 -9.53 -18.62
N TYR A 134 12.40 -8.49 -18.10
CA TYR A 134 12.84 -7.34 -18.90
C TYR A 134 14.36 -7.25 -19.09
N GLY A 135 15.13 -8.13 -18.44
CA GLY A 135 16.59 -8.18 -18.56
C GLY A 135 17.28 -6.96 -17.95
N LEU A 136 16.71 -6.42 -16.86
CA LEU A 136 17.26 -5.26 -16.16
C LEU A 136 18.21 -5.68 -15.03
N THR A 137 19.21 -4.85 -14.76
CA THR A 137 20.02 -4.95 -13.56
C THR A 137 19.17 -4.65 -12.32
N GLU A 138 19.63 -5.06 -11.14
CA GLU A 138 18.95 -4.77 -9.86
C GLU A 138 18.67 -3.26 -9.69
N ARG A 139 19.69 -2.42 -9.98
CA ARG A 139 19.54 -0.97 -9.90
C ARG A 139 18.47 -0.43 -10.85
N GLU A 140 18.44 -0.89 -12.08
CA GLU A 140 17.45 -0.48 -13.07
C GLU A 140 16.05 -0.97 -12.70
N ALA A 141 15.94 -2.17 -12.16
CA ALA A 141 14.68 -2.73 -11.67
C ALA A 141 14.11 -1.93 -10.50
N ARG A 142 14.98 -1.52 -9.54
CA ARG A 142 14.56 -0.66 -8.41
C ARG A 142 14.05 0.68 -8.91
N ILE A 143 14.79 1.36 -9.79
CA ILE A 143 14.37 2.65 -10.36
C ILE A 143 13.03 2.52 -11.09
N LEU A 144 12.87 1.51 -11.93
CA LEU A 144 11.61 1.27 -12.64
C LEU A 144 10.45 1.01 -11.66
N PHE A 145 10.68 0.16 -10.65
CA PHE A 145 9.70 -0.14 -9.62
C PHE A 145 9.25 1.12 -8.90
N GLU A 146 10.19 1.92 -8.41
CA GLU A 146 9.92 3.12 -7.62
C GLU A 146 9.05 4.13 -8.38
N HIS A 147 9.38 4.41 -9.64
CA HIS A 147 8.60 5.32 -10.47
C HIS A 147 7.19 4.79 -10.76
N VAL A 148 7.08 3.55 -11.17
CA VAL A 148 5.77 2.93 -11.46
C VAL A 148 4.94 2.80 -10.18
N TRP A 149 5.59 2.53 -9.04
CA TRP A 149 4.91 2.47 -7.74
C TRP A 149 4.33 3.84 -7.34
N ILE A 150 5.10 4.94 -7.48
CA ILE A 150 4.62 6.31 -7.21
C ILE A 150 3.38 6.61 -8.07
N HIS A 151 3.43 6.27 -9.35
CA HIS A 151 2.33 6.49 -10.28
C HIS A 151 1.09 5.67 -9.87
N THR A 152 1.28 4.40 -9.59
CA THR A 152 0.22 3.48 -9.13
C THR A 152 -0.40 3.95 -7.82
N PHE A 153 0.44 4.37 -6.85
CA PHE A 153 0.00 4.96 -5.59
C PHE A 153 -0.85 6.22 -5.83
N GLY A 154 -0.41 7.11 -6.72
CA GLY A 154 -1.16 8.32 -7.06
C GLY A 154 -2.56 8.02 -7.60
N ILE A 155 -2.68 7.08 -8.54
CA ILE A 155 -3.99 6.63 -9.07
C ILE A 155 -4.83 6.04 -7.94
N GLY A 156 -4.26 5.16 -7.12
CA GLY A 156 -4.93 4.53 -5.99
C GLY A 156 -5.43 5.57 -4.96
N ALA A 157 -4.61 6.57 -4.63
CA ALA A 157 -4.97 7.65 -3.72
C ALA A 157 -6.15 8.49 -4.24
N LEU A 158 -6.15 8.83 -5.53
CA LEU A 158 -7.27 9.53 -6.18
C LEU A 158 -8.56 8.72 -6.14
N CYS A 159 -8.48 7.39 -6.32
CA CYS A 159 -9.62 6.50 -6.20
C CYS A 159 -10.10 6.38 -4.75
N ALA A 160 -9.20 6.11 -3.80
CA ALA A 160 -9.54 5.87 -2.40
C ALA A 160 -10.09 7.10 -1.69
N THR A 161 -9.75 8.31 -2.16
CA THR A 161 -10.29 9.57 -1.63
C THR A 161 -11.59 10.00 -2.32
N GLY A 162 -12.01 9.30 -3.38
CA GLY A 162 -13.17 9.67 -4.17
C GLY A 162 -12.96 10.89 -5.07
N MET A 163 -11.73 11.41 -5.19
CA MET A 163 -11.41 12.54 -6.07
C MET A 163 -11.57 12.20 -7.54
N CYS A 164 -11.26 10.95 -7.92
CA CYS A 164 -11.43 10.45 -9.27
C CYS A 164 -12.03 9.04 -9.26
N ASN A 165 -12.86 8.76 -10.24
CA ASN A 165 -13.41 7.42 -10.46
C ASN A 165 -13.02 6.93 -11.86
N PHE A 166 -11.79 6.45 -11.98
CA PHE A 166 -11.28 5.91 -13.24
C PHE A 166 -11.93 4.58 -13.59
N SER A 167 -12.25 4.39 -14.87
CA SER A 167 -12.61 3.09 -15.41
C SER A 167 -11.39 2.17 -15.48
N GLU A 168 -11.62 0.87 -15.53
CA GLU A 168 -10.54 -0.12 -15.68
C GLU A 168 -9.68 0.16 -16.93
N LYS A 169 -10.33 0.52 -18.05
CA LYS A 169 -9.64 0.89 -19.29
C LYS A 169 -8.68 2.06 -19.08
N GLN A 170 -9.12 3.14 -18.42
CA GLN A 170 -8.27 4.30 -18.13
C GLN A 170 -7.08 3.92 -17.24
N ILE A 171 -7.30 3.08 -16.22
CA ILE A 171 -6.24 2.60 -15.34
C ILE A 171 -5.20 1.80 -16.12
N ILE A 172 -5.65 0.87 -16.99
CA ILE A 172 -4.78 0.07 -17.84
C ILE A 172 -3.94 0.95 -18.77
N GLU A 173 -4.55 1.97 -19.37
CA GLU A 173 -3.87 2.92 -20.26
C GLU A 173 -2.84 3.76 -19.50
N MET A 174 -3.20 4.33 -18.36
CA MET A 174 -2.27 5.13 -17.53
C MET A 174 -1.06 4.32 -17.08
N LEU A 175 -1.28 3.14 -16.47
CA LEU A 175 -0.20 2.27 -16.04
C LEU A 175 0.67 1.77 -17.21
N GLY A 176 0.05 1.50 -18.36
CA GLY A 176 0.76 1.05 -19.55
C GLY A 176 1.65 2.14 -20.13
N HIS A 177 1.17 3.36 -20.25
CA HIS A 177 1.94 4.49 -20.76
C HIS A 177 3.13 4.83 -19.87
N ASP A 178 2.90 4.89 -18.55
CA ASP A 178 3.96 5.15 -17.59
C ASP A 178 5.04 4.07 -17.63
N PHE A 179 4.64 2.80 -17.61
CA PHE A 179 5.56 1.68 -17.68
C PHE A 179 6.42 1.71 -18.97
N VAL A 180 5.81 1.95 -20.13
CA VAL A 180 6.53 2.01 -21.41
C VAL A 180 7.51 3.19 -21.43
N ALA A 181 7.09 4.36 -20.96
CA ALA A 181 7.94 5.55 -20.89
C ALA A 181 9.16 5.31 -19.97
N MET A 182 8.94 4.74 -18.80
CA MET A 182 10.00 4.42 -17.85
C MET A 182 10.94 3.34 -18.39
N MET A 183 10.42 2.30 -19.03
CA MET A 183 11.25 1.28 -19.69
C MET A 183 12.12 1.85 -20.80
N MET A 184 11.58 2.72 -21.64
CA MET A 184 12.35 3.39 -22.69
C MET A 184 13.48 4.24 -22.09
N LEU A 185 13.18 4.99 -21.03
CA LEU A 185 14.16 5.83 -20.34
C LEU A 185 15.26 4.97 -19.71
N THR A 186 14.90 3.90 -19.00
CA THR A 186 15.82 2.97 -18.36
C THR A 186 16.78 2.35 -19.38
N LYS A 187 16.22 1.79 -20.48
CA LYS A 187 17.04 1.15 -21.54
C LYS A 187 17.91 2.14 -22.34
N SER A 188 17.56 3.42 -22.35
CA SER A 188 18.38 4.44 -23.03
C SER A 188 19.65 4.84 -22.26
N GLY A 189 19.81 4.37 -21.01
CA GLY A 189 20.90 4.77 -20.12
C GLY A 189 20.81 6.24 -19.62
N LYS A 190 19.74 6.96 -19.99
CA LYS A 190 19.58 8.38 -19.64
C LYS A 190 19.11 8.64 -18.20
N MET A 191 18.68 7.62 -17.49
CA MET A 191 18.24 7.72 -16.08
C MET A 191 19.31 8.30 -15.14
N ASN A 192 20.58 8.24 -15.54
CA ASN A 192 21.69 8.74 -14.73
C ASN A 192 22.10 10.17 -15.07
N GLN A 193 21.43 10.84 -16.02
CA GLN A 193 21.74 12.20 -16.40
C GLN A 193 20.86 13.17 -15.58
N PRO A 194 21.42 14.25 -14.99
CA PRO A 194 20.63 15.25 -14.32
C PRO A 194 19.67 15.90 -15.33
N THR A 195 18.37 15.77 -15.08
CA THR A 195 17.30 16.30 -15.94
C THR A 195 16.99 17.77 -15.67
N VAL A 196 17.63 18.39 -14.68
CA VAL A 196 17.40 19.79 -14.32
C VAL A 196 18.48 20.64 -14.94
N HIS A 197 18.14 21.40 -15.97
CA HIS A 197 18.93 22.55 -16.35
C HIS A 197 18.67 23.66 -15.31
N PRO A 198 19.70 24.25 -14.69
CA PRO A 198 19.50 25.40 -13.83
C PRO A 198 18.78 26.50 -14.64
N VAL A 199 17.70 27.03 -14.07
CA VAL A 199 17.06 28.21 -14.64
C VAL A 199 18.14 29.29 -14.67
N GLN A 200 18.59 29.70 -15.87
CA GLN A 200 19.44 30.85 -16.00
C GLN A 200 18.58 32.05 -15.62
N ASN A 201 18.79 32.57 -14.42
CA ASN A 201 18.30 33.89 -14.09
C ASN A 201 19.01 34.86 -15.02
N THR A 202 18.37 35.25 -16.09
CA THR A 202 18.73 36.44 -16.82
C THR A 202 18.34 37.61 -15.92
N GLU A 203 19.31 38.09 -15.14
CA GLU A 203 19.23 39.41 -14.54
C GLU A 203 19.23 40.42 -15.69
N GLU A 204 18.11 41.07 -15.94
CA GLU A 204 17.97 42.36 -16.60
C GLU A 204 17.85 43.47 -15.55
#